data_3eb9216afccdf66071b7dd63c7ab392e
#
_entry.id   3eb9216afccdf66071b7dd63c7ab392e
#
_cell.length_a   1.000
_cell.length_b   1.000
_cell.length_c   1.000
_cell.angle_alpha   90.00
_cell.angle_beta   90.00
_cell.angle_gamma   90.00
#
_symmetry.space_group_name_H-M   'P 1'
#
loop_
_entity.id
_entity.type
_entity.pdbx_description
1 polymer ?
#
loop_
_entity_poly.entity_id
_entity_poly.type
_entity_poly.pdbx_seq_one_letter_code
_entity_poly.pdbx_strand_id
1 'polypeptide(L)'
;MVVDHDVETYTVGLDREMDLYLAPYDVLGSMAHITMLESIGLLGKDELSALLAELKKIYHEAANGKFVIEEGVEDVHSQVELMLTRSLGDIGKKIHSGRSRNDQVMVDLKLFMRSEIEAVALTTEKLFQTLIAQSNKYKDVLIPGYTHLQVAMPSSFGLWFGAYAESLDDDLTVLQAAYRVTNRNPLGSAAGYGSSFPLNREMTTRLLGFESMNYNVVYAQMGRGKTERTVANALAGIASTVSRLAFDACLYNSQNFGFIKLPDQYTTGSSIMPHKKNPDVFELTRAKCNRLQSLPYQITMILNNLPSGYFRDMQLIKEAFLPAFDELKSILNMVNAMLSEIKVNTDVAQDDRYKFMFSVEEVNRLTREGMPFRDAYKKVGLDIEAGRFEPVKEVHHTHEGSIGNLCNDRIEALFAETLKAFRFDEYHRAIDALLK
;
A
#
# COMPACT_ATOMS: atom_id res chain seq x y z
N MET A 1 -19.65 -37.98 2.40
CA MET A 1 -18.81 -38.42 1.26
C MET A 1 -17.37 -38.27 1.74
N VAL A 2 -16.57 -39.33 1.77
CA VAL A 2 -15.15 -39.25 2.13
C VAL A 2 -14.46 -38.77 0.86
N VAL A 3 -13.85 -37.59 0.90
CA VAL A 3 -13.05 -37.06 -0.21
C VAL A 3 -11.72 -37.79 -0.22
N ASP A 4 -11.22 -38.14 -1.40
CA ASP A 4 -9.90 -38.72 -1.57
C ASP A 4 -8.83 -37.74 -1.06
N HIS A 5 -7.81 -38.24 -0.37
CA HIS A 5 -6.77 -37.43 0.26
C HIS A 5 -5.99 -36.57 -0.76
N ASP A 6 -5.68 -37.12 -1.92
CA ASP A 6 -4.95 -36.39 -2.96
C ASP A 6 -5.82 -35.24 -3.53
N VAL A 7 -7.14 -35.48 -3.68
CA VAL A 7 -8.10 -34.48 -4.10
C VAL A 7 -8.24 -33.37 -3.03
N GLU A 8 -8.32 -33.75 -1.75
CA GLU A 8 -8.34 -32.79 -0.65
C GLU A 8 -7.09 -31.91 -0.65
N THR A 9 -5.92 -32.55 -0.67
CA THR A 9 -4.62 -31.85 -0.67
C THR A 9 -4.51 -30.87 -1.86
N TYR A 10 -4.90 -31.31 -3.06
CA TYR A 10 -4.85 -30.47 -4.26
C TYR A 10 -5.85 -29.29 -4.19
N THR A 11 -7.04 -29.51 -3.68
CA THR A 11 -8.10 -28.47 -3.67
C THR A 11 -7.99 -27.49 -2.51
N VAL A 12 -7.44 -27.91 -1.38
CA VAL A 12 -7.18 -27.01 -0.23
C VAL A 12 -5.93 -26.18 -0.46
N GLY A 13 -4.84 -26.80 -0.95
CA GLY A 13 -3.57 -26.10 -1.18
C GLY A 13 -3.11 -25.32 0.06
N LEU A 14 -2.78 -24.05 -0.12
CA LEU A 14 -2.38 -23.13 0.96
C LEU A 14 -3.57 -22.38 1.61
N ASP A 15 -4.80 -22.78 1.32
CA ASP A 15 -5.97 -22.00 1.72
C ASP A 15 -6.11 -21.88 3.24
N ARG A 16 -5.82 -22.95 3.98
CA ARG A 16 -5.83 -22.92 5.47
C ARG A 16 -4.83 -21.92 6.04
N GLU A 17 -3.63 -21.82 5.45
CA GLU A 17 -2.60 -20.87 5.88
C GLU A 17 -3.02 -19.44 5.56
N MET A 18 -3.58 -19.21 4.37
CA MET A 18 -4.07 -17.91 3.94
C MET A 18 -5.30 -17.46 4.72
N ASP A 19 -6.17 -18.37 5.11
CA ASP A 19 -7.36 -18.06 5.91
C ASP A 19 -7.03 -17.59 7.33
N LEU A 20 -5.82 -17.85 7.85
CA LEU A 20 -5.39 -17.28 9.12
C LEU A 20 -5.33 -15.75 9.08
N TYR A 21 -5.03 -15.14 7.92
CA TYR A 21 -5.14 -13.69 7.73
C TYR A 21 -6.57 -13.18 7.89
N LEU A 22 -7.55 -14.02 7.58
CA LEU A 22 -8.96 -13.65 7.55
C LEU A 22 -9.69 -13.96 8.87
N ALA A 23 -9.12 -14.77 9.75
CA ALA A 23 -9.77 -15.27 10.95
C ALA A 23 -10.43 -14.18 11.83
N PRO A 24 -9.76 -13.07 12.20
CA PRO A 24 -10.41 -12.04 13.00
C PRO A 24 -11.58 -11.37 12.26
N TYR A 25 -11.53 -11.29 10.93
CA TYR A 25 -12.54 -10.64 10.10
C TYR A 25 -13.76 -11.53 9.86
N ASP A 26 -13.59 -12.86 9.75
CA ASP A 26 -14.69 -13.83 9.72
C ASP A 26 -15.50 -13.75 11.02
N VAL A 27 -14.83 -13.63 12.15
CA VAL A 27 -15.51 -13.47 13.44
C VAL A 27 -16.31 -12.17 13.49
N LEU A 28 -15.76 -11.04 13.02
CA LEU A 28 -16.48 -9.76 12.96
C LEU A 28 -17.70 -9.84 12.03
N GLY A 29 -17.53 -10.42 10.84
CA GLY A 29 -18.63 -10.68 9.90
C GLY A 29 -19.71 -11.54 10.52
N SER A 30 -19.32 -12.58 11.23
CA SER A 30 -20.22 -13.49 11.95
C SER A 30 -20.99 -12.81 13.08
N MET A 31 -20.33 -11.94 13.88
CA MET A 31 -21.01 -11.16 14.94
C MET A 31 -22.08 -10.23 14.38
N ALA A 32 -21.77 -9.52 13.28
CA ALA A 32 -22.75 -8.66 12.63
C ALA A 32 -23.91 -9.48 12.04
N HIS A 33 -23.62 -10.64 11.46
CA HIS A 33 -24.61 -11.52 10.86
C HIS A 33 -25.59 -12.08 11.90
N ILE A 34 -25.11 -12.64 13.01
CA ILE A 34 -26.00 -13.20 14.06
C ILE A 34 -26.83 -12.12 14.73
N THR A 35 -26.28 -10.91 14.89
CA THR A 35 -27.06 -9.76 15.41
C THR A 35 -28.22 -9.42 14.46
N MET A 36 -28.00 -9.51 13.15
CA MET A 36 -29.05 -9.37 12.15
C MET A 36 -30.03 -10.53 12.20
N LEU A 37 -29.59 -11.78 12.39
CA LEU A 37 -30.48 -12.95 12.49
C LEU A 37 -31.47 -12.85 13.66
N GLU A 38 -31.01 -12.31 14.81
CA GLU A 38 -31.90 -12.04 15.93
C GLU A 38 -32.95 -11.01 15.55
N SER A 39 -32.57 -9.93 14.89
CA SER A 39 -33.50 -8.87 14.48
C SER A 39 -34.59 -9.30 13.52
N ILE A 40 -34.41 -10.42 12.81
CA ILE A 40 -35.40 -11.01 11.91
C ILE A 40 -36.07 -12.27 12.48
N GLY A 41 -35.80 -12.59 13.76
CA GLY A 41 -36.47 -13.67 14.48
C GLY A 41 -35.91 -15.08 14.23
N LEU A 42 -34.74 -15.23 13.64
CA LEU A 42 -34.06 -16.52 13.41
C LEU A 42 -33.19 -16.94 14.61
N LEU A 43 -32.90 -16.03 15.52
CA LEU A 43 -32.23 -16.27 16.79
C LEU A 43 -33.04 -15.66 17.94
N GLY A 44 -33.04 -16.30 19.09
CA GLY A 44 -33.51 -15.70 20.34
C GLY A 44 -32.42 -14.78 20.97
N LYS A 45 -32.86 -13.88 21.85
CA LYS A 45 -31.92 -12.93 22.56
C LYS A 45 -30.86 -13.65 23.38
N ASP A 46 -31.26 -14.72 24.06
CA ASP A 46 -30.31 -15.49 24.91
C ASP A 46 -29.32 -16.26 24.02
N GLU A 47 -29.76 -16.79 22.88
CA GLU A 47 -28.87 -17.43 21.89
C GLU A 47 -27.89 -16.44 21.29
N LEU A 48 -28.35 -15.24 20.91
CA LEU A 48 -27.49 -14.16 20.45
C LEU A 48 -26.42 -13.81 21.49
N SER A 49 -26.83 -13.63 22.74
CA SER A 49 -25.90 -13.29 23.84
C SER A 49 -24.83 -14.36 24.02
N ALA A 50 -25.19 -15.64 24.00
CA ALA A 50 -24.26 -16.76 24.12
C ALA A 50 -23.29 -16.82 22.92
N LEU A 51 -23.80 -16.66 21.69
CA LEU A 51 -22.97 -16.66 20.47
C LEU A 51 -21.99 -15.48 20.44
N LEU A 52 -22.43 -14.26 20.79
CA LEU A 52 -21.57 -13.09 20.85
C LEU A 52 -20.45 -13.25 21.89
N ALA A 53 -20.77 -13.81 23.07
CA ALA A 53 -19.77 -14.05 24.10
C ALA A 53 -18.68 -15.03 23.66
N GLU A 54 -19.05 -16.08 22.93
CA GLU A 54 -18.10 -17.05 22.40
C GLU A 54 -17.30 -16.49 21.21
N LEU A 55 -17.95 -15.80 20.27
CA LEU A 55 -17.27 -15.15 19.14
C LEU A 55 -16.24 -14.11 19.61
N LYS A 56 -16.51 -13.36 20.69
CA LYS A 56 -15.52 -12.44 21.25
C LYS A 56 -14.25 -13.16 21.73
N LYS A 57 -14.38 -14.34 22.33
CA LYS A 57 -13.21 -15.15 22.72
C LYS A 57 -12.42 -15.60 21.49
N ILE A 58 -13.12 -16.13 20.48
CA ILE A 58 -12.51 -16.57 19.23
C ILE A 58 -11.83 -15.37 18.54
N TYR A 59 -12.45 -14.18 18.52
CA TYR A 59 -11.84 -12.97 17.99
C TYR A 59 -10.51 -12.63 18.69
N HIS A 60 -10.48 -12.69 20.02
CA HIS A 60 -9.24 -12.43 20.76
C HIS A 60 -8.15 -13.47 20.48
N GLU A 61 -8.50 -14.74 20.30
CA GLU A 61 -7.55 -15.77 19.87
C GLU A 61 -7.00 -15.48 18.48
N ALA A 62 -7.87 -15.15 17.53
CA ALA A 62 -7.50 -14.82 16.16
C ALA A 62 -6.62 -13.55 16.07
N ALA A 63 -7.02 -12.48 16.74
CA ALA A 63 -6.27 -11.21 16.78
C ALA A 63 -4.89 -11.33 17.45
N ASN A 64 -4.70 -12.32 18.33
CA ASN A 64 -3.42 -12.60 18.99
C ASN A 64 -2.60 -13.72 18.29
N GLY A 65 -2.98 -14.15 17.09
CA GLY A 65 -2.27 -15.18 16.33
C GLY A 65 -2.32 -16.59 16.96
N LYS A 66 -3.32 -16.85 17.78
CA LYS A 66 -3.51 -18.16 18.47
C LYS A 66 -4.57 -19.05 17.83
N PHE A 67 -5.32 -18.50 16.87
CA PHE A 67 -6.32 -19.25 16.13
C PHE A 67 -5.66 -20.26 15.20
N VAL A 68 -6.19 -21.46 15.15
CA VAL A 68 -5.67 -22.57 14.33
C VAL A 68 -6.84 -23.20 13.58
N ILE A 69 -6.64 -23.50 12.31
CA ILE A 69 -7.55 -24.33 11.53
C ILE A 69 -7.08 -25.77 11.68
N GLU A 70 -7.91 -26.62 12.30
CA GLU A 70 -7.57 -28.01 12.61
C GLU A 70 -7.42 -28.86 11.35
N GLU A 71 -6.61 -29.91 11.42
CA GLU A 71 -6.52 -30.89 10.34
C GLU A 71 -7.90 -31.52 10.06
N GLY A 72 -8.26 -31.64 8.79
CA GLY A 72 -9.58 -32.11 8.36
C GLY A 72 -10.68 -31.04 8.35
N VAL A 73 -10.39 -29.79 8.79
CA VAL A 73 -11.26 -28.63 8.63
C VAL A 73 -10.87 -27.88 7.36
N GLU A 74 -11.84 -27.54 6.51
CA GLU A 74 -11.55 -27.01 5.16
C GLU A 74 -11.02 -25.57 5.19
N ASP A 75 -11.66 -24.70 6.00
CA ASP A 75 -11.46 -23.25 5.98
C ASP A 75 -11.75 -22.61 7.34
N VAL A 76 -11.50 -21.28 7.44
CA VAL A 76 -11.76 -20.47 8.63
C VAL A 76 -13.23 -20.53 9.05
N HIS A 77 -14.17 -20.50 8.09
CA HIS A 77 -15.60 -20.49 8.37
C HIS A 77 -16.04 -21.77 9.09
N SER A 78 -15.55 -22.92 8.59
CA SER A 78 -15.79 -24.22 9.20
C SER A 78 -15.17 -24.35 10.58
N GLN A 79 -13.98 -23.77 10.80
CA GLN A 79 -13.33 -23.77 12.09
C GLN A 79 -14.11 -22.95 13.12
N VAL A 80 -14.57 -21.75 12.77
CA VAL A 80 -15.38 -20.91 13.67
C VAL A 80 -16.70 -21.62 14.03
N GLU A 81 -17.41 -22.20 13.03
CA GLU A 81 -18.65 -22.97 13.26
C GLU A 81 -18.41 -24.19 14.15
N LEU A 82 -17.29 -24.90 13.96
CA LEU A 82 -16.90 -26.05 14.77
C LEU A 82 -16.65 -25.65 16.24
N MET A 83 -15.92 -24.56 16.48
CA MET A 83 -15.67 -24.03 17.84
C MET A 83 -16.97 -23.64 18.53
N LEU A 84 -17.86 -22.92 17.83
CA LEU A 84 -19.17 -22.56 18.36
C LEU A 84 -20.03 -23.78 18.67
N THR A 85 -20.02 -24.79 17.78
CA THR A 85 -20.81 -26.01 17.97
C THR A 85 -20.28 -26.84 19.14
N ARG A 86 -18.97 -26.91 19.35
CA ARG A 86 -18.35 -27.57 20.51
C ARG A 86 -18.71 -26.89 21.83
N SER A 87 -18.78 -25.56 21.83
CA SER A 87 -19.09 -24.76 23.03
C SER A 87 -20.59 -24.68 23.33
N LEU A 88 -21.43 -24.51 22.29
CA LEU A 88 -22.84 -24.14 22.43
C LEU A 88 -23.82 -25.18 21.83
N GLY A 89 -23.31 -26.29 21.31
CA GLY A 89 -24.16 -27.35 20.70
C GLY A 89 -24.94 -26.84 19.47
N ASP A 90 -26.23 -27.11 19.40
CA ASP A 90 -27.06 -26.78 18.25
C ASP A 90 -27.22 -25.26 18.01
N ILE A 91 -27.04 -24.46 19.05
CA ILE A 91 -27.04 -22.99 18.91
C ILE A 91 -25.90 -22.54 18.01
N GLY A 92 -24.71 -23.16 18.14
CA GLY A 92 -23.55 -22.85 17.27
C GLY A 92 -23.82 -23.08 15.79
N LYS A 93 -24.63 -24.08 15.43
CA LYS A 93 -24.97 -24.39 14.03
C LYS A 93 -25.85 -23.33 13.37
N LYS A 94 -26.57 -22.52 14.14
CA LYS A 94 -27.50 -21.50 13.62
C LYS A 94 -26.77 -20.34 12.91
N ILE A 95 -25.48 -20.16 13.18
CA ILE A 95 -24.67 -19.08 12.61
C ILE A 95 -24.65 -19.08 11.07
N HIS A 96 -24.83 -20.24 10.45
CA HIS A 96 -24.79 -20.40 8.99
C HIS A 96 -26.11 -20.01 8.29
N SER A 97 -27.19 -19.77 9.04
CA SER A 97 -28.51 -19.47 8.45
C SER A 97 -28.46 -18.21 7.58
N GLY A 98 -28.94 -18.32 6.34
CA GLY A 98 -29.08 -17.16 5.43
C GLY A 98 -27.81 -16.66 4.79
N ARG A 99 -26.67 -17.35 4.91
CA ARG A 99 -25.41 -17.02 4.24
C ARG A 99 -24.78 -18.23 3.53
N SER A 100 -23.73 -17.97 2.78
CA SER A 100 -22.88 -18.95 2.12
C SER A 100 -21.41 -18.64 2.44
N ARG A 101 -20.52 -19.63 2.31
CA ARG A 101 -19.07 -19.37 2.32
C ARG A 101 -18.66 -18.29 1.31
N ASN A 102 -19.40 -18.16 0.22
CA ASN A 102 -19.12 -17.17 -0.82
C ASN A 102 -19.24 -15.74 -0.32
N ASP A 103 -20.31 -15.37 0.41
CA ASP A 103 -20.45 -14.02 0.95
C ASP A 103 -19.69 -13.82 2.27
N GLN A 104 -19.39 -14.90 3.00
CA GLN A 104 -18.50 -14.87 4.17
C GLN A 104 -17.07 -14.45 3.74
N VAL A 105 -16.44 -15.20 2.84
CA VAL A 105 -15.08 -14.88 2.38
C VAL A 105 -15.00 -13.49 1.75
N MET A 106 -16.07 -13.02 1.10
CA MET A 106 -16.12 -11.68 0.53
C MET A 106 -16.11 -10.59 1.59
N VAL A 107 -16.88 -10.73 2.67
CA VAL A 107 -16.89 -9.74 3.75
C VAL A 107 -15.58 -9.76 4.51
N ASP A 108 -15.01 -10.94 4.75
CA ASP A 108 -13.71 -11.09 5.44
C ASP A 108 -12.60 -10.39 4.67
N LEU A 109 -12.50 -10.64 3.35
CA LEU A 109 -11.53 -9.98 2.48
C LEU A 109 -11.70 -8.47 2.46
N LYS A 110 -12.94 -7.97 2.46
CA LYS A 110 -13.16 -6.52 2.46
C LYS A 110 -12.83 -5.87 3.81
N LEU A 111 -13.10 -6.55 4.91
CA LEU A 111 -12.68 -6.09 6.24
C LEU A 111 -11.16 -6.12 6.37
N PHE A 112 -10.52 -7.22 5.95
CA PHE A 112 -9.06 -7.35 5.88
C PHE A 112 -8.45 -6.22 5.04
N MET A 113 -8.92 -6.03 3.80
CA MET A 113 -8.39 -4.98 2.93
C MET A 113 -8.56 -3.57 3.52
N ARG A 114 -9.67 -3.29 4.21
CA ARG A 114 -9.86 -1.98 4.87
C ARG A 114 -8.82 -1.72 5.94
N SER A 115 -8.56 -2.72 6.78
CA SER A 115 -7.54 -2.65 7.83
C SER A 115 -6.12 -2.54 7.25
N GLU A 116 -5.80 -3.34 6.24
CA GLU A 116 -4.48 -3.34 5.62
C GLU A 116 -4.20 -2.09 4.78
N ILE A 117 -5.21 -1.56 4.09
CA ILE A 117 -5.08 -0.27 3.38
C ILE A 117 -4.78 0.86 4.36
N GLU A 118 -5.43 0.88 5.52
CA GLU A 118 -5.12 1.84 6.58
C GLU A 118 -3.66 1.71 7.05
N ALA A 119 -3.21 0.48 7.34
CA ALA A 119 -1.84 0.23 7.76
C ALA A 119 -0.81 0.67 6.71
N VAL A 120 -1.10 0.43 5.42
CA VAL A 120 -0.26 0.90 4.31
C VAL A 120 -0.28 2.42 4.21
N ALA A 121 -1.46 3.07 4.30
CA ALA A 121 -1.57 4.52 4.24
C ALA A 121 -0.77 5.21 5.35
N LEU A 122 -0.91 4.75 6.60
CA LEU A 122 -0.16 5.27 7.75
C LEU A 122 1.36 4.99 7.67
N THR A 123 1.75 3.88 7.05
CA THR A 123 3.17 3.58 6.83
C THR A 123 3.74 4.46 5.71
N THR A 124 2.94 4.74 4.68
CA THR A 124 3.29 5.69 3.60
C THR A 124 3.40 7.10 4.14
N GLU A 125 2.51 7.52 5.05
CA GLU A 125 2.59 8.81 5.73
C GLU A 125 3.93 9.00 6.46
N LYS A 126 4.41 7.98 7.18
CA LYS A 126 5.71 8.05 7.86
C LYS A 126 6.86 8.30 6.89
N LEU A 127 6.86 7.61 5.75
CA LEU A 127 7.87 7.81 4.70
C LEU A 127 7.74 9.21 4.09
N PHE A 128 6.52 9.66 3.81
CA PHE A 128 6.22 11.01 3.31
C PHE A 128 6.79 12.08 4.24
N GLN A 129 6.51 12.00 5.54
CA GLN A 129 7.02 12.95 6.53
C GLN A 129 8.56 12.97 6.58
N THR A 130 9.20 11.81 6.48
CA THR A 130 10.67 11.73 6.40
C THR A 130 11.20 12.42 5.14
N LEU A 131 10.58 12.19 3.98
CA LEU A 131 10.98 12.82 2.72
C LEU A 131 10.83 14.35 2.78
N ILE A 132 9.74 14.87 3.32
CA ILE A 132 9.53 16.31 3.54
C ILE A 132 10.56 16.89 4.51
N ALA A 133 10.83 16.19 5.62
CA ALA A 133 11.84 16.63 6.58
C ALA A 133 13.24 16.72 5.94
N GLN A 134 13.64 15.72 5.14
CA GLN A 134 14.90 15.72 4.40
C GLN A 134 14.91 16.78 3.30
N SER A 135 13.79 16.99 2.60
CA SER A 135 13.64 18.06 1.61
C SER A 135 13.88 19.43 2.24
N ASN A 136 13.25 19.73 3.37
CA ASN A 136 13.42 20.99 4.10
C ASN A 136 14.85 21.15 4.64
N LYS A 137 15.44 20.08 5.17
CA LYS A 137 16.81 20.08 5.73
C LYS A 137 17.88 20.40 4.68
N TYR A 138 17.72 19.87 3.47
CA TYR A 138 18.72 19.96 2.41
C TYR A 138 18.25 20.81 1.21
N LYS A 139 17.30 21.71 1.43
CA LYS A 139 16.67 22.55 0.39
C LYS A 139 17.67 23.36 -0.44
N ASP A 140 18.75 23.83 0.20
CA ASP A 140 19.78 24.70 -0.40
C ASP A 140 21.02 23.91 -0.88
N VAL A 141 21.07 22.60 -0.71
CA VAL A 141 22.19 21.77 -1.14
C VAL A 141 22.03 21.40 -2.59
N LEU A 142 22.79 22.07 -3.46
CA LEU A 142 22.71 21.88 -4.91
C LEU A 142 23.37 20.57 -5.36
N ILE A 143 22.73 19.93 -6.31
CA ILE A 143 23.23 18.77 -7.07
C ILE A 143 22.97 18.96 -8.55
N PRO A 144 23.71 18.29 -9.46
CA PRO A 144 23.37 18.32 -10.86
C PRO A 144 22.06 17.57 -11.12
N GLY A 145 21.12 18.20 -11.81
CA GLY A 145 19.99 17.53 -12.44
C GLY A 145 20.43 16.83 -13.72
N TYR A 146 19.79 15.72 -14.04
CA TYR A 146 20.12 14.91 -15.21
C TYR A 146 18.93 14.78 -16.17
N THR A 147 19.23 14.88 -17.46
CA THR A 147 18.35 14.41 -18.53
C THR A 147 19.17 13.50 -19.44
N HIS A 148 18.61 12.38 -19.90
CA HIS A 148 19.34 11.39 -20.71
C HIS A 148 20.63 10.88 -20.07
N LEU A 149 20.72 10.84 -18.74
CA LEU A 149 21.93 10.56 -17.95
C LEU A 149 23.10 11.52 -18.26
N GLN A 150 22.80 12.70 -18.82
CA GLN A 150 23.74 13.80 -19.00
C GLN A 150 23.45 14.91 -17.99
N VAL A 151 24.50 15.57 -17.48
CA VAL A 151 24.36 16.74 -16.63
C VAL A 151 23.59 17.82 -17.37
N ALA A 152 22.52 18.29 -16.80
CA ALA A 152 21.62 19.28 -17.39
C ALA A 152 21.69 20.62 -16.65
N MET A 153 20.86 20.80 -15.64
CA MET A 153 20.70 22.06 -14.90
C MET A 153 20.93 21.85 -13.40
N PRO A 154 21.08 22.92 -12.62
CA PRO A 154 21.09 22.78 -11.17
C PRO A 154 19.80 22.18 -10.64
N SER A 155 19.91 21.27 -9.70
CA SER A 155 18.85 20.73 -8.86
C SER A 155 19.28 20.86 -7.41
N SER A 156 18.47 20.35 -6.48
CA SER A 156 18.85 20.27 -5.06
C SER A 156 18.38 18.96 -4.44
N PHE A 157 18.98 18.57 -3.32
CA PHE A 157 18.44 17.46 -2.54
C PHE A 157 17.03 17.77 -2.04
N GLY A 158 16.72 19.06 -1.76
CA GLY A 158 15.36 19.45 -1.42
C GLY A 158 14.34 19.09 -2.50
N LEU A 159 14.65 19.39 -3.77
CA LEU A 159 13.82 19.00 -4.91
C LEU A 159 13.75 17.48 -5.07
N TRP A 160 14.86 16.77 -4.91
CA TRP A 160 14.89 15.31 -5.06
C TRP A 160 14.02 14.59 -4.05
N PHE A 161 14.13 14.93 -2.75
CA PHE A 161 13.29 14.36 -1.70
C PHE A 161 11.81 14.78 -1.87
N GLY A 162 11.57 16.07 -2.15
CA GLY A 162 10.23 16.61 -2.33
C GLY A 162 9.47 15.97 -3.49
N ALA A 163 10.15 15.65 -4.59
CA ALA A 163 9.55 14.98 -5.74
C ALA A 163 8.98 13.60 -5.40
N TYR A 164 9.67 12.83 -4.54
CA TYR A 164 9.17 11.55 -4.08
C TYR A 164 8.04 11.69 -3.05
N ALA A 165 8.09 12.74 -2.22
CA ALA A 165 6.98 13.05 -1.32
C ALA A 165 5.70 13.37 -2.09
N GLU A 166 5.77 14.24 -3.09
CA GLU A 166 4.62 14.61 -3.93
C GLU A 166 4.10 13.40 -4.74
N SER A 167 5.00 12.54 -5.26
CA SER A 167 4.60 11.30 -5.93
C SER A 167 3.83 10.34 -5.03
N LEU A 168 4.15 10.29 -3.73
CA LEU A 168 3.39 9.48 -2.76
C LEU A 168 1.99 10.02 -2.48
N ASP A 169 1.74 11.32 -2.65
CA ASP A 169 0.38 11.88 -2.55
C ASP A 169 -0.51 11.38 -3.70
N ASP A 170 0.01 11.37 -4.92
CA ASP A 170 -0.68 10.79 -6.08
C ASP A 170 -1.00 9.30 -5.84
N ASP A 171 -0.03 8.53 -5.34
CA ASP A 171 -0.22 7.11 -5.01
C ASP A 171 -1.28 6.91 -3.92
N LEU A 172 -1.28 7.78 -2.88
CA LEU A 172 -2.26 7.74 -1.80
C LEU A 172 -3.68 8.08 -2.31
N THR A 173 -3.81 8.98 -3.26
CA THR A 173 -5.08 9.31 -3.93
C THR A 173 -5.65 8.08 -4.65
N VAL A 174 -4.83 7.31 -5.35
CA VAL A 174 -5.24 6.05 -6.00
C VAL A 174 -5.63 5.01 -4.95
N LEU A 175 -4.88 4.91 -3.85
CA LEU A 175 -5.19 4.00 -2.74
C LEU A 175 -6.53 4.37 -2.07
N GLN A 176 -6.82 5.66 -1.92
CA GLN A 176 -8.10 6.15 -1.38
C GLN A 176 -9.27 5.75 -2.30
N ALA A 177 -9.10 5.85 -3.61
CA ALA A 177 -10.12 5.40 -4.55
C ALA A 177 -10.34 3.88 -4.47
N ALA A 178 -9.28 3.09 -4.29
CA ALA A 178 -9.37 1.64 -4.07
C ALA A 178 -10.08 1.31 -2.74
N TYR A 179 -9.80 2.08 -1.68
CA TYR A 179 -10.50 1.96 -0.39
C TYR A 179 -12.00 2.18 -0.55
N ARG A 180 -12.46 3.19 -1.29
CA ARG A 180 -13.89 3.43 -1.55
C ARG A 180 -14.58 2.28 -2.28
N VAL A 181 -13.89 1.61 -3.20
CA VAL A 181 -14.40 0.40 -3.87
C VAL A 181 -14.51 -0.76 -2.88
N THR A 182 -13.54 -0.90 -1.99
CA THR A 182 -13.51 -1.93 -0.94
C THR A 182 -14.58 -1.70 0.13
N ASN A 183 -14.85 -0.43 0.48
CA ASN A 183 -15.73 -0.02 1.57
C ASN A 183 -17.23 -0.17 1.25
N ARG A 184 -17.61 -1.35 0.69
CA ARG A 184 -18.99 -1.71 0.34
C ARG A 184 -19.30 -3.13 0.80
N ASN A 185 -20.31 -3.27 1.68
CA ASN A 185 -20.70 -4.53 2.29
C ASN A 185 -21.23 -5.54 1.25
N PRO A 186 -20.66 -6.75 1.10
CA PRO A 186 -21.19 -7.82 0.25
C PRO A 186 -22.13 -8.78 0.99
N LEU A 187 -22.08 -8.80 2.34
CA LEU A 187 -22.75 -9.79 3.19
C LEU A 187 -24.27 -9.77 2.95
N GLY A 188 -24.89 -10.96 2.97
CA GLY A 188 -26.27 -11.17 2.66
C GLY A 188 -26.56 -11.38 1.16
N SER A 189 -25.51 -11.46 0.31
CA SER A 189 -25.63 -11.92 -1.07
C SER A 189 -25.75 -13.44 -1.15
N ALA A 190 -25.48 -14.14 -0.06
CA ALA A 190 -25.45 -15.60 0.06
C ALA A 190 -24.56 -16.24 -1.02
N ALA A 191 -25.03 -17.22 -1.75
CA ALA A 191 -24.29 -17.83 -2.86
C ALA A 191 -24.18 -16.94 -4.12
N GLY A 192 -24.59 -15.67 -4.03
CA GLY A 192 -24.58 -14.71 -5.13
C GLY A 192 -25.95 -14.44 -5.74
N TYR A 193 -27.00 -15.02 -5.18
CA TYR A 193 -28.37 -14.91 -5.71
C TYR A 193 -29.40 -14.50 -4.64
N GLY A 194 -28.91 -14.10 -3.45
CA GLY A 194 -29.73 -13.68 -2.34
C GLY A 194 -30.32 -14.87 -1.56
N SER A 195 -31.33 -14.58 -0.74
CA SER A 195 -31.98 -15.56 0.15
C SER A 195 -33.47 -15.30 0.23
N SER A 196 -34.25 -16.34 0.53
CA SER A 196 -35.66 -16.21 0.87
C SER A 196 -35.92 -15.70 2.30
N PHE A 197 -34.87 -15.66 3.15
CA PHE A 197 -34.94 -14.98 4.45
C PHE A 197 -34.97 -13.46 4.27
N PRO A 198 -35.70 -12.73 5.13
CA PRO A 198 -35.78 -11.26 5.06
C PRO A 198 -34.50 -10.60 5.64
N LEU A 199 -33.34 -10.90 5.07
CA LEU A 199 -32.04 -10.42 5.57
C LEU A 199 -31.98 -8.90 5.58
N ASN A 200 -31.57 -8.33 6.71
CA ASN A 200 -31.35 -6.87 6.86
C ASN A 200 -29.90 -6.48 6.55
N ARG A 201 -29.59 -6.30 5.26
CA ARG A 201 -28.26 -5.95 4.78
C ARG A 201 -27.83 -4.52 5.18
N GLU A 202 -28.76 -3.61 5.40
CA GLU A 202 -28.47 -2.26 5.91
C GLU A 202 -27.95 -2.32 7.35
N MET A 203 -28.52 -3.21 8.16
CA MET A 203 -28.07 -3.43 9.53
C MET A 203 -26.63 -3.95 9.57
N THR A 204 -26.30 -5.00 8.81
CA THR A 204 -24.94 -5.53 8.76
C THR A 204 -23.93 -4.53 8.19
N THR A 205 -24.35 -3.69 7.21
CA THR A 205 -23.53 -2.60 6.67
C THR A 205 -23.14 -1.62 7.75
N ARG A 206 -24.12 -1.18 8.56
CA ARG A 206 -23.90 -0.25 9.68
C ARG A 206 -23.05 -0.88 10.80
N LEU A 207 -23.34 -2.13 11.19
CA LEU A 207 -22.61 -2.83 12.25
C LEU A 207 -21.12 -3.02 11.92
N LEU A 208 -20.81 -3.26 10.65
CA LEU A 208 -19.43 -3.43 10.17
C LEU A 208 -18.78 -2.11 9.71
N GLY A 209 -19.47 -0.98 9.83
CA GLY A 209 -18.95 0.34 9.48
C GLY A 209 -18.59 0.48 8.00
N PHE A 210 -19.30 -0.19 7.10
CA PHE A 210 -19.17 0.06 5.67
C PHE A 210 -19.90 1.35 5.28
N GLU A 211 -19.34 2.09 4.35
CA GLU A 211 -19.96 3.32 3.81
C GLU A 211 -21.27 3.02 3.06
N SER A 212 -21.32 1.87 2.37
CA SER A 212 -22.49 1.42 1.61
C SER A 212 -22.46 -0.11 1.43
N MET A 213 -23.32 -0.65 0.57
CA MET A 213 -23.29 -2.07 0.23
C MET A 213 -23.19 -2.30 -1.28
N ASN A 214 -22.83 -3.50 -1.68
CA ASN A 214 -23.05 -3.97 -3.03
C ASN A 214 -24.52 -4.37 -3.15
N TYR A 215 -25.36 -3.50 -3.74
CA TYR A 215 -26.81 -3.69 -3.78
C TYR A 215 -27.23 -4.90 -4.59
N ASN A 216 -26.66 -5.08 -5.78
CA ASN A 216 -26.93 -6.25 -6.61
C ASN A 216 -26.16 -7.45 -6.08
N VAL A 217 -26.86 -8.50 -5.69
CA VAL A 217 -26.30 -9.71 -5.06
C VAL A 217 -25.40 -10.51 -6.02
N VAL A 218 -25.68 -10.49 -7.33
CA VAL A 218 -24.80 -11.10 -8.34
C VAL A 218 -23.49 -10.31 -8.45
N TYR A 219 -23.59 -8.98 -8.49
CA TYR A 219 -22.41 -8.12 -8.52
C TYR A 219 -21.58 -8.25 -7.24
N ALA A 220 -22.20 -8.44 -6.08
CA ALA A 220 -21.45 -8.69 -4.84
C ALA A 220 -20.45 -9.83 -5.01
N GLN A 221 -20.86 -10.94 -5.64
CA GLN A 221 -19.97 -12.06 -5.96
C GLN A 221 -19.00 -11.77 -7.10
N MET A 222 -19.43 -11.08 -8.16
CA MET A 222 -18.55 -10.64 -9.26
C MET A 222 -17.49 -9.65 -8.81
N GLY A 223 -17.67 -9.04 -7.63
CA GLY A 223 -16.67 -8.20 -6.97
C GLY A 223 -15.43 -8.95 -6.51
N ARG A 224 -15.51 -10.28 -6.31
CA ARG A 224 -14.36 -11.12 -5.96
C ARG A 224 -13.29 -11.07 -7.05
N GLY A 225 -12.05 -10.90 -6.65
CA GLY A 225 -10.92 -10.70 -7.55
C GLY A 225 -10.85 -9.30 -8.19
N LYS A 226 -12.02 -8.72 -8.60
CA LYS A 226 -12.04 -7.35 -9.11
C LYS A 226 -11.63 -6.32 -8.05
N THR A 227 -12.11 -6.47 -6.82
CA THR A 227 -11.74 -5.59 -5.70
C THR A 227 -10.28 -5.76 -5.35
N GLU A 228 -9.81 -7.00 -5.21
CA GLU A 228 -8.41 -7.33 -4.92
C GLU A 228 -7.47 -6.78 -6.00
N ARG A 229 -7.83 -6.91 -7.30
CA ARG A 229 -7.07 -6.32 -8.39
C ARG A 229 -7.03 -4.79 -8.32
N THR A 230 -8.14 -4.14 -7.93
CA THR A 230 -8.19 -2.69 -7.77
C THR A 230 -7.24 -2.23 -6.68
N VAL A 231 -7.22 -2.92 -5.54
CA VAL A 231 -6.28 -2.64 -4.44
C VAL A 231 -4.85 -2.96 -4.86
N ALA A 232 -4.60 -4.09 -5.51
CA ALA A 232 -3.28 -4.47 -6.00
C ALA A 232 -2.68 -3.43 -6.96
N ASN A 233 -3.49 -2.78 -7.81
CA ASN A 233 -3.02 -1.67 -8.66
C ASN A 233 -2.56 -0.46 -7.84
N ALA A 234 -3.25 -0.13 -6.76
CA ALA A 234 -2.84 0.96 -5.87
C ALA A 234 -1.54 0.63 -5.12
N LEU A 235 -1.41 -0.61 -4.59
CA LEU A 235 -0.17 -1.07 -3.97
C LEU A 235 1.00 -1.06 -4.96
N ALA A 236 0.77 -1.45 -6.22
CA ALA A 236 1.76 -1.42 -7.29
C ALA A 236 2.21 0.00 -7.64
N GLY A 237 1.34 1.01 -7.53
CA GLY A 237 1.67 2.43 -7.67
C GLY A 237 2.72 2.85 -6.64
N ILE A 238 2.43 2.67 -5.36
CA ILE A 238 3.35 2.96 -4.26
C ILE A 238 4.69 2.22 -4.46
N ALA A 239 4.63 0.92 -4.79
CA ALA A 239 5.83 0.12 -5.06
C ALA A 239 6.65 0.68 -6.25
N SER A 240 6.01 1.22 -7.28
CA SER A 240 6.68 1.84 -8.43
C SER A 240 7.46 3.10 -8.02
N THR A 241 6.84 3.98 -7.25
CA THR A 241 7.49 5.19 -6.69
C THR A 241 8.69 4.80 -5.84
N VAL A 242 8.53 3.85 -4.91
CA VAL A 242 9.61 3.38 -4.03
C VAL A 242 10.72 2.66 -4.80
N SER A 243 10.40 1.91 -5.85
CA SER A 243 11.40 1.26 -6.72
C SER A 243 12.29 2.29 -7.40
N ARG A 244 11.71 3.39 -7.90
CA ARG A 244 12.46 4.48 -8.53
C ARG A 244 13.37 5.18 -7.52
N LEU A 245 12.84 5.50 -6.33
CA LEU A 245 13.64 6.07 -5.24
C LEU A 245 14.82 5.16 -4.87
N ALA A 246 14.59 3.85 -4.76
CA ALA A 246 15.64 2.89 -4.44
C ALA A 246 16.71 2.81 -5.55
N PHE A 247 16.30 2.93 -6.82
CA PHE A 247 17.24 3.00 -7.95
C PHE A 247 18.11 4.25 -7.86
N ASP A 248 17.50 5.43 -7.68
CA ASP A 248 18.25 6.68 -7.53
C ASP A 248 19.21 6.63 -6.33
N ALA A 249 18.78 6.08 -5.20
CA ALA A 249 19.62 5.92 -4.03
C ALA A 249 20.85 5.03 -4.30
N CYS A 250 20.67 3.90 -5.03
CA CYS A 250 21.80 3.07 -5.48
C CYS A 250 22.75 3.84 -6.39
N LEU A 251 22.21 4.61 -7.34
CA LEU A 251 22.99 5.40 -8.29
C LEU A 251 23.79 6.50 -7.56
N TYR A 252 23.13 7.28 -6.69
CA TYR A 252 23.73 8.39 -5.97
C TYR A 252 24.72 7.94 -4.89
N ASN A 253 24.55 6.71 -4.35
CA ASN A 253 25.52 6.10 -3.43
C ASN A 253 26.72 5.50 -4.14
N SER A 254 26.69 5.32 -5.46
CA SER A 254 27.79 4.71 -6.20
C SER A 254 29.07 5.57 -6.13
N GLN A 255 30.23 4.94 -6.25
CA GLN A 255 31.53 5.63 -6.17
C GLN A 255 31.71 6.72 -7.23
N ASN A 256 31.05 6.60 -8.38
CA ASN A 256 31.13 7.58 -9.46
C ASN A 256 30.32 8.85 -9.18
N PHE A 257 29.18 8.72 -8.48
CA PHE A 257 28.37 9.86 -8.07
C PHE A 257 28.78 10.38 -6.70
N GLY A 258 28.75 9.56 -5.67
CA GLY A 258 29.12 9.94 -4.31
C GLY A 258 28.27 11.06 -3.73
N PHE A 259 27.01 11.19 -4.17
CA PHE A 259 26.10 12.25 -3.72
C PHE A 259 25.51 11.97 -2.35
N ILE A 260 25.32 10.70 -2.03
CA ILE A 260 24.82 10.24 -0.73
C ILE A 260 25.72 9.16 -0.16
N LYS A 261 25.65 9.02 1.17
CA LYS A 261 26.27 7.93 1.90
C LYS A 261 25.23 7.29 2.81
N LEU A 262 25.11 5.98 2.71
CA LEU A 262 24.25 5.20 3.57
C LEU A 262 24.92 4.96 4.92
N PRO A 263 24.14 4.88 6.02
CA PRO A 263 24.64 4.43 7.31
C PRO A 263 25.27 3.04 7.21
N ASP A 264 26.37 2.80 7.92
CA ASP A 264 27.12 1.55 7.84
C ASP A 264 26.26 0.33 8.22
N GLN A 265 25.32 0.49 9.14
CA GLN A 265 24.41 -0.55 9.60
C GLN A 265 23.40 -1.03 8.53
N TYR A 266 23.19 -0.24 7.48
CA TYR A 266 22.30 -0.60 6.35
C TYR A 266 23.08 -0.99 5.09
N THR A 267 24.39 -1.25 5.22
CA THR A 267 25.26 -1.69 4.13
C THR A 267 25.87 -3.03 4.46
N THR A 268 26.16 -3.84 3.46
CA THR A 268 26.92 -5.05 3.64
C THR A 268 28.34 -4.89 3.10
N GLY A 269 29.28 -5.56 3.73
CA GLY A 269 30.68 -5.61 3.28
C GLY A 269 30.90 -6.64 2.20
N SER A 270 32.12 -6.64 1.65
CA SER A 270 32.62 -7.70 0.78
C SER A 270 33.52 -8.65 1.57
N SER A 271 33.41 -9.96 1.29
CA SER A 271 34.27 -10.96 1.90
C SER A 271 35.75 -10.87 1.49
N ILE A 272 36.04 -10.16 0.37
CA ILE A 272 37.38 -10.06 -0.20
C ILE A 272 37.85 -8.61 -0.47
N MET A 273 36.95 -7.64 -0.39
CA MET A 273 37.23 -6.23 -0.66
C MET A 273 36.85 -5.37 0.56
N PRO A 274 37.79 -5.12 1.50
CA PRO A 274 37.49 -4.53 2.81
C PRO A 274 36.95 -3.09 2.75
N HIS A 275 37.15 -2.39 1.63
CA HIS A 275 36.68 -1.01 1.41
C HIS A 275 35.25 -0.93 0.83
N LYS A 276 34.69 -2.08 0.36
CA LYS A 276 33.42 -2.10 -0.38
C LYS A 276 32.23 -2.15 0.57
N LYS A 277 31.31 -1.20 0.40
CA LYS A 277 30.00 -1.15 1.09
C LYS A 277 28.89 -1.18 0.05
N ASN A 278 28.04 -2.19 0.12
CA ASN A 278 26.99 -2.43 -0.86
C ASN A 278 25.65 -1.85 -0.38
N PRO A 279 24.86 -1.24 -1.26
CA PRO A 279 23.51 -0.75 -0.94
C PRO A 279 22.44 -1.87 -1.02
N ASP A 280 22.74 -3.06 -0.47
CA ASP A 280 21.93 -4.27 -0.66
C ASP A 280 20.46 -4.06 -0.27
N VAL A 281 20.19 -3.23 0.74
CA VAL A 281 18.83 -2.95 1.18
C VAL A 281 18.04 -2.24 0.08
N PHE A 282 18.63 -1.23 -0.59
CA PHE A 282 17.97 -0.56 -1.72
C PHE A 282 17.89 -1.45 -2.95
N GLU A 283 18.86 -2.33 -3.19
CA GLU A 283 18.80 -3.31 -4.28
C GLU A 283 17.64 -4.29 -4.09
N LEU A 284 17.51 -4.85 -2.88
CA LEU A 284 16.39 -5.75 -2.52
C LEU A 284 15.05 -5.00 -2.50
N THR A 285 15.02 -3.77 -2.01
CA THR A 285 13.84 -2.90 -2.06
C THR A 285 13.34 -2.76 -3.50
N ARG A 286 14.22 -2.38 -4.43
CA ARG A 286 13.89 -2.27 -5.85
C ARG A 286 13.35 -3.57 -6.43
N ALA A 287 14.00 -4.71 -6.14
CA ALA A 287 13.58 -6.01 -6.64
C ALA A 287 12.21 -6.44 -6.08
N LYS A 288 11.99 -6.28 -4.77
CA LYS A 288 10.71 -6.58 -4.12
C LYS A 288 9.58 -5.68 -4.65
N CYS A 289 9.82 -4.37 -4.79
CA CYS A 289 8.87 -3.45 -5.40
C CYS A 289 8.52 -3.84 -6.85
N ASN A 290 9.51 -4.25 -7.66
CA ASN A 290 9.26 -4.72 -9.02
C ASN A 290 8.40 -6.00 -9.03
N ARG A 291 8.61 -6.91 -8.06
CA ARG A 291 7.76 -8.09 -7.88
C ARG A 291 6.32 -7.70 -7.53
N LEU A 292 6.12 -6.77 -6.58
CA LEU A 292 4.79 -6.28 -6.20
C LEU A 292 4.03 -5.65 -7.38
N GLN A 293 4.73 -5.00 -8.31
CA GLN A 293 4.12 -4.43 -9.51
C GLN A 293 3.53 -5.49 -10.46
N SER A 294 3.90 -6.76 -10.33
CA SER A 294 3.31 -7.85 -11.11
C SER A 294 1.99 -8.37 -10.54
N LEU A 295 1.67 -8.05 -9.28
CA LEU A 295 0.50 -8.59 -8.57
C LEU A 295 -0.84 -8.36 -9.29
N PRO A 296 -1.18 -7.14 -9.79
CA PRO A 296 -2.41 -6.93 -10.53
C PRO A 296 -2.54 -7.83 -11.76
N TYR A 297 -1.40 -8.16 -12.37
CA TYR A 297 -1.33 -9.00 -13.54
C TYR A 297 -1.61 -10.46 -13.21
N GLN A 298 -1.03 -10.96 -12.12
CA GLN A 298 -1.30 -12.31 -11.61
C GLN A 298 -2.79 -12.49 -11.32
N ILE A 299 -3.41 -11.55 -10.61
CA ILE A 299 -4.84 -11.57 -10.33
C ILE A 299 -5.66 -11.56 -11.62
N THR A 300 -5.27 -10.73 -12.61
CA THR A 300 -5.94 -10.67 -13.90
C THR A 300 -5.92 -12.01 -14.62
N MET A 301 -4.79 -12.72 -14.60
CA MET A 301 -4.67 -14.03 -15.24
C MET A 301 -5.56 -15.10 -14.61
N ILE A 302 -5.68 -15.08 -13.27
CA ILE A 302 -6.57 -15.99 -12.55
C ILE A 302 -8.05 -15.72 -12.88
N LEU A 303 -8.41 -14.44 -13.07
CA LEU A 303 -9.80 -14.03 -13.34
C LEU A 303 -10.24 -14.20 -14.80
N ASN A 304 -9.31 -14.40 -15.71
CA ASN A 304 -9.63 -14.46 -17.13
C ASN A 304 -10.57 -15.65 -17.43
N ASN A 305 -11.55 -15.38 -18.30
CA ASN A 305 -12.53 -16.36 -18.80
C ASN A 305 -13.50 -16.92 -17.73
N LEU A 306 -13.61 -16.29 -16.55
CA LEU A 306 -14.61 -16.67 -15.56
C LEU A 306 -15.94 -15.97 -15.87
N PRO A 307 -17.07 -16.71 -15.96
CA PRO A 307 -18.40 -16.11 -16.06
C PRO A 307 -18.83 -15.51 -14.71
N SER A 308 -20.02 -14.89 -14.67
CA SER A 308 -20.60 -14.41 -13.42
C SER A 308 -20.87 -15.56 -12.45
N GLY A 309 -20.68 -15.32 -11.15
CA GLY A 309 -20.82 -16.31 -10.09
C GLY A 309 -19.49 -16.57 -9.36
N TYR A 310 -19.49 -17.56 -8.48
CA TYR A 310 -18.29 -17.97 -7.75
C TYR A 310 -17.61 -19.14 -8.45
N PHE A 311 -16.28 -19.09 -8.48
CA PHE A 311 -15.41 -20.16 -8.97
C PHE A 311 -14.22 -20.34 -8.03
N ARG A 312 -13.80 -21.59 -7.85
CA ARG A 312 -12.70 -21.95 -6.94
C ARG A 312 -11.34 -21.37 -7.39
N ASP A 313 -11.19 -21.04 -8.67
CA ASP A 313 -10.03 -20.33 -9.22
C ASP A 313 -9.62 -19.11 -8.39
N MET A 314 -10.61 -18.38 -7.88
CA MET A 314 -10.37 -17.17 -7.08
C MET A 314 -9.75 -17.45 -5.71
N GLN A 315 -9.66 -18.69 -5.26
CA GLN A 315 -8.93 -19.09 -4.06
C GLN A 315 -7.44 -18.77 -4.20
N LEU A 316 -6.86 -19.00 -5.37
CA LEU A 316 -5.44 -18.75 -5.65
C LEU A 316 -5.01 -17.29 -5.51
N ILE A 317 -5.97 -16.35 -5.57
CA ILE A 317 -5.66 -14.92 -5.38
C ILE A 317 -5.09 -14.67 -3.99
N LYS A 318 -5.56 -15.37 -2.96
CA LYS A 318 -5.14 -15.17 -1.57
C LYS A 318 -3.64 -15.36 -1.39
N GLU A 319 -3.05 -16.36 -2.03
CA GLU A 319 -1.62 -16.73 -1.89
C GLU A 319 -0.64 -15.59 -2.23
N ALA A 320 -0.95 -14.81 -3.26
CA ALA A 320 -0.11 -13.68 -3.67
C ALA A 320 -0.58 -12.36 -3.06
N PHE A 321 -1.88 -12.19 -2.84
CA PHE A 321 -2.47 -10.92 -2.47
C PHE A 321 -2.37 -10.60 -0.98
N LEU A 322 -2.67 -11.57 -0.09
CA LEU A 322 -2.68 -11.31 1.35
C LEU A 322 -1.30 -10.96 1.89
N PRO A 323 -0.22 -11.71 1.57
CA PRO A 323 1.12 -11.37 2.05
C PRO A 323 1.72 -10.10 1.44
N ALA A 324 1.16 -9.60 0.33
CA ALA A 324 1.69 -8.42 -0.36
C ALA A 324 1.62 -7.15 0.50
N PHE A 325 0.65 -7.05 1.40
CA PHE A 325 0.53 -5.92 2.33
C PHE A 325 1.69 -5.91 3.33
N ASP A 326 2.02 -7.06 3.91
CA ASP A 326 3.14 -7.17 4.86
C ASP A 326 4.48 -6.87 4.17
N GLU A 327 4.65 -7.34 2.93
CA GLU A 327 5.85 -7.05 2.16
C GLU A 327 5.97 -5.55 1.87
N LEU A 328 4.91 -4.88 1.43
CA LEU A 328 4.94 -3.44 1.15
C LEU A 328 5.18 -2.62 2.42
N LYS A 329 4.50 -2.93 3.54
CA LYS A 329 4.74 -2.27 4.83
C LYS A 329 6.19 -2.44 5.30
N SER A 330 6.75 -3.63 5.16
CA SER A 330 8.16 -3.91 5.48
C SER A 330 9.11 -3.08 4.64
N ILE A 331 8.86 -2.96 3.34
CA ILE A 331 9.64 -2.13 2.42
C ILE A 331 9.58 -0.65 2.84
N LEU A 332 8.39 -0.12 3.04
CA LEU A 332 8.17 1.29 3.41
C LEU A 332 8.88 1.63 4.73
N ASN A 333 8.76 0.78 5.74
CA ASN A 333 9.44 0.96 7.03
C ASN A 333 10.97 0.94 6.88
N MET A 334 11.51 0.03 6.08
CA MET A 334 12.96 -0.06 5.86
C MET A 334 13.49 1.16 5.10
N VAL A 335 12.81 1.58 4.04
CA VAL A 335 13.19 2.80 3.28
C VAL A 335 13.09 4.04 4.17
N ASN A 336 12.06 4.15 5.00
CA ASN A 336 11.91 5.22 5.96
C ASN A 336 13.10 5.28 6.94
N ALA A 337 13.50 4.14 7.52
CA ALA A 337 14.64 4.06 8.43
C ALA A 337 15.94 4.48 7.74
N MET A 338 16.17 4.04 6.52
CA MET A 338 17.37 4.40 5.76
C MET A 338 17.42 5.89 5.42
N LEU A 339 16.31 6.49 4.96
CA LEU A 339 16.26 7.88 4.57
C LEU A 339 16.32 8.84 5.76
N SER A 340 15.86 8.42 6.93
CA SER A 340 15.96 9.24 8.15
C SER A 340 17.42 9.48 8.58
N GLU A 341 18.31 8.54 8.28
CA GLU A 341 19.73 8.57 8.67
C GLU A 341 20.70 8.82 7.49
N ILE A 342 20.18 9.05 6.29
CA ILE A 342 20.99 9.27 5.08
C ILE A 342 21.87 10.51 5.24
N LYS A 343 23.11 10.44 4.79
CA LYS A 343 24.02 11.59 4.71
C LYS A 343 24.17 12.02 3.27
N VAL A 344 24.05 13.32 3.02
CA VAL A 344 24.26 13.90 1.70
C VAL A 344 25.63 14.55 1.62
N ASN A 345 26.23 14.52 0.45
CA ASN A 345 27.43 15.30 0.15
C ASN A 345 27.03 16.75 -0.15
N THR A 346 27.44 17.68 0.69
CA THR A 346 27.08 19.11 0.55
C THR A 346 27.91 19.82 -0.51
N ASP A 347 28.98 19.22 -0.99
CA ASP A 347 30.00 19.87 -1.85
C ASP A 347 29.92 19.43 -3.31
N VAL A 348 28.86 18.66 -3.68
CA VAL A 348 28.69 18.14 -5.06
C VAL A 348 28.76 19.26 -6.11
N ALA A 349 28.09 20.37 -5.88
CA ALA A 349 28.05 21.50 -6.81
C ALA A 349 29.42 22.25 -6.94
N GLN A 350 30.35 22.00 -6.02
CA GLN A 350 31.69 22.58 -6.07
C GLN A 350 32.65 21.82 -6.99
N ASP A 351 32.33 20.57 -7.33
CA ASP A 351 33.12 19.73 -8.22
C ASP A 351 33.08 20.29 -9.65
N ASP A 352 34.25 20.56 -10.23
CA ASP A 352 34.40 21.14 -11.58
C ASP A 352 33.80 20.25 -12.69
N ARG A 353 33.62 18.95 -12.45
CA ARG A 353 32.91 18.03 -13.37
C ARG A 353 31.51 18.52 -13.66
N TYR A 354 30.88 19.24 -12.75
CA TYR A 354 29.48 19.69 -12.85
C TYR A 354 29.34 21.19 -13.18
N LYS A 355 30.45 21.93 -13.43
CA LYS A 355 30.40 23.37 -13.65
C LYS A 355 29.45 23.79 -14.80
N PHE A 356 29.28 22.94 -15.80
CA PHE A 356 28.41 23.26 -16.93
C PHE A 356 26.90 23.16 -16.64
N MET A 357 26.51 22.61 -15.49
CA MET A 357 25.10 22.66 -15.07
C MET A 357 24.58 24.09 -14.92
N PHE A 358 25.47 25.06 -14.64
CA PHE A 358 25.11 26.47 -14.49
C PHE A 358 25.07 27.25 -15.82
N SER A 359 25.29 26.59 -16.96
CA SER A 359 25.35 27.28 -18.27
C SER A 359 24.04 28.00 -18.61
N VAL A 360 22.90 27.42 -18.30
CA VAL A 360 21.57 28.02 -18.53
C VAL A 360 21.34 29.22 -17.61
N GLU A 361 21.84 29.19 -16.37
CA GLU A 361 21.76 30.33 -15.44
C GLU A 361 22.54 31.54 -16.00
N GLU A 362 23.68 31.30 -16.61
CA GLU A 362 24.45 32.36 -17.27
C GLU A 362 23.75 32.91 -18.50
N VAL A 363 23.14 32.06 -19.34
CA VAL A 363 22.31 32.49 -20.47
C VAL A 363 21.15 33.37 -19.99
N ASN A 364 20.48 32.93 -18.92
CA ASN A 364 19.36 33.66 -18.32
C ASN A 364 19.82 35.01 -17.73
N ARG A 365 21.00 35.06 -17.08
CA ARG A 365 21.58 36.28 -16.56
C ARG A 365 21.83 37.31 -17.66
N LEU A 366 22.52 36.90 -18.72
CA LEU A 366 22.80 37.76 -19.89
C LEU A 366 21.50 38.24 -20.55
N THR A 367 20.49 37.37 -20.62
CA THR A 367 19.18 37.73 -21.19
C THR A 367 18.47 38.79 -20.36
N ARG A 368 18.54 38.70 -19.01
CA ARG A 368 18.00 39.74 -18.10
C ARG A 368 18.75 41.07 -18.23
N GLU A 369 20.01 41.03 -18.63
CA GLU A 369 20.83 42.23 -18.89
C GLU A 369 20.55 42.84 -20.29
N GLY A 370 19.60 42.25 -21.06
CA GLY A 370 19.16 42.80 -22.33
C GLY A 370 19.71 42.11 -23.59
N MET A 371 20.54 41.07 -23.44
CA MET A 371 21.00 40.31 -24.58
C MET A 371 19.89 39.39 -25.12
N PRO A 372 19.61 39.34 -26.45
CA PRO A 372 18.68 38.37 -26.99
C PRO A 372 19.07 36.93 -26.60
N PHE A 373 18.10 36.10 -26.18
CA PHE A 373 18.36 34.74 -25.69
C PHE A 373 19.26 33.89 -26.62
N ARG A 374 19.01 33.98 -27.95
CA ARG A 374 19.82 33.23 -28.95
C ARG A 374 21.28 33.70 -29.00
N ASP A 375 21.54 34.98 -28.75
CA ASP A 375 22.90 35.53 -28.74
C ASP A 375 23.60 35.19 -27.44
N ALA A 376 22.89 35.25 -26.31
CA ALA A 376 23.39 34.81 -25.02
C ALA A 376 23.76 33.30 -25.07
N TYR A 377 22.89 32.46 -25.62
CA TYR A 377 23.15 31.04 -25.82
C TYR A 377 24.43 30.78 -26.62
N LYS A 378 24.58 31.45 -27.78
CA LYS A 378 25.78 31.34 -28.64
C LYS A 378 27.03 31.80 -27.90
N LYS A 379 26.94 32.93 -27.21
CA LYS A 379 28.08 33.48 -26.44
C LYS A 379 28.54 32.48 -25.38
N VAL A 380 27.63 31.96 -24.54
CA VAL A 380 27.95 30.99 -23.51
C VAL A 380 28.55 29.71 -24.11
N GLY A 381 28.00 29.22 -25.23
CA GLY A 381 28.52 28.06 -25.95
C GLY A 381 29.98 28.27 -26.41
N LEU A 382 30.28 29.41 -27.01
CA LEU A 382 31.63 29.78 -27.43
C LEU A 382 32.61 29.94 -26.25
N ASP A 383 32.15 30.48 -25.11
CA ASP A 383 32.95 30.59 -23.91
C ASP A 383 33.27 29.21 -23.30
N ILE A 384 32.34 28.25 -23.36
CA ILE A 384 32.55 26.85 -22.97
C ILE A 384 33.59 26.20 -23.87
N GLU A 385 33.42 26.29 -25.23
CA GLU A 385 34.34 25.70 -26.18
C GLU A 385 35.79 26.29 -26.04
N ALA A 386 35.91 27.57 -25.72
CA ALA A 386 37.17 28.23 -25.55
C ALA A 386 37.76 28.05 -24.13
N GLY A 387 37.12 27.32 -23.22
CA GLY A 387 37.57 27.10 -21.85
C GLY A 387 37.53 28.36 -20.95
N ARG A 388 36.75 29.37 -21.33
CA ARG A 388 36.62 30.65 -20.60
C ARG A 388 35.37 30.69 -19.70
N PHE A 389 34.55 29.65 -19.72
CA PHE A 389 33.31 29.62 -18.94
C PHE A 389 33.61 29.45 -17.45
N GLU A 390 33.33 30.49 -16.67
CA GLU A 390 33.39 30.49 -15.24
C GLU A 390 32.02 30.89 -14.67
N PRO A 391 31.23 29.92 -14.18
CA PRO A 391 29.86 30.18 -13.73
C PRO A 391 29.83 30.84 -12.35
N VAL A 392 28.83 31.67 -12.14
CA VAL A 392 28.33 31.98 -10.80
C VAL A 392 27.56 30.76 -10.29
N LYS A 393 28.04 30.16 -9.20
CA LYS A 393 27.43 28.93 -8.63
C LYS A 393 26.27 29.22 -7.67
N GLU A 394 25.56 30.29 -7.92
CA GLU A 394 24.33 30.68 -7.16
C GLU A 394 23.10 30.52 -8.05
N VAL A 395 22.04 29.98 -7.46
CA VAL A 395 20.76 29.78 -8.14
C VAL A 395 19.67 30.44 -7.32
N HIS A 396 18.91 31.33 -7.94
CA HIS A 396 17.79 32.04 -7.33
C HIS A 396 16.54 31.90 -8.20
N HIS A 397 15.74 30.88 -7.92
CA HIS A 397 14.42 30.74 -8.52
C HIS A 397 13.34 31.22 -7.55
N THR A 398 12.26 31.81 -8.07
CA THR A 398 11.18 32.37 -7.25
C THR A 398 9.82 31.72 -7.54
N HIS A 399 9.71 31.01 -8.65
CA HIS A 399 8.46 30.36 -9.02
C HIS A 399 8.23 29.10 -8.18
N GLU A 400 6.98 28.69 -8.07
CA GLU A 400 6.53 27.57 -7.28
C GLU A 400 7.20 26.25 -7.72
N GLY A 401 7.55 25.43 -6.73
CA GLY A 401 8.12 24.10 -6.94
C GLY A 401 9.57 24.08 -7.41
N SER A 402 10.30 25.20 -7.36
CA SER A 402 11.71 25.27 -7.78
C SER A 402 12.67 25.52 -6.63
N ILE A 403 13.98 25.54 -6.92
CA ILE A 403 15.05 25.86 -5.95
C ILE A 403 14.76 27.23 -5.30
N GLY A 404 14.66 27.28 -3.97
CA GLY A 404 14.31 28.49 -3.23
C GLY A 404 12.81 28.65 -2.91
N ASN A 405 11.93 27.93 -3.61
CA ASN A 405 10.49 27.94 -3.35
C ASN A 405 9.87 26.53 -3.58
N LEU A 406 10.23 25.57 -2.73
CA LEU A 406 9.87 24.14 -2.89
C LEU A 406 8.38 23.85 -2.72
N CYS A 407 7.62 24.73 -2.08
CA CYS A 407 6.19 24.56 -1.77
C CYS A 407 5.86 23.32 -0.94
N ASN A 408 6.79 22.87 -0.10
CA ASN A 408 6.60 21.66 0.73
C ASN A 408 5.38 21.76 1.64
N ASP A 409 5.06 22.97 2.15
CA ASP A 409 3.86 23.24 2.94
C ASP A 409 2.56 22.96 2.18
N ARG A 410 2.53 23.20 0.87
CA ARG A 410 1.39 22.90 0.01
C ARG A 410 1.29 21.38 -0.26
N ILE A 411 2.42 20.71 -0.48
CA ILE A 411 2.47 19.27 -0.65
C ILE A 411 1.99 18.57 0.63
N GLU A 412 2.42 19.03 1.81
CA GLU A 412 1.95 18.52 3.11
C GLU A 412 0.43 18.69 3.28
N ALA A 413 -0.10 19.84 2.88
CA ALA A 413 -1.53 20.12 2.98
C ALA A 413 -2.36 19.19 2.08
N LEU A 414 -1.92 18.94 0.83
CA LEU A 414 -2.58 18.02 -0.10
C LEU A 414 -2.57 16.59 0.45
N PHE A 415 -1.42 16.11 0.91
CA PHE A 415 -1.30 14.76 1.49
C PHE A 415 -2.22 14.57 2.71
N ALA A 416 -2.27 15.57 3.59
CA ALA A 416 -3.15 15.53 4.76
C ALA A 416 -4.64 15.51 4.38
N GLU A 417 -5.04 16.22 3.34
CA GLU A 417 -6.40 16.20 2.80
C GLU A 417 -6.74 14.81 2.24
N THR A 418 -5.85 14.24 1.43
CA THR A 418 -5.99 12.88 0.87
C THR A 418 -6.11 11.83 1.96
N LEU A 419 -5.26 11.89 3.00
CA LEU A 419 -5.29 10.96 4.12
C LEU A 419 -6.61 11.06 4.90
N LYS A 420 -7.08 12.27 5.17
CA LYS A 420 -8.36 12.51 5.85
C LYS A 420 -9.57 11.96 5.08
N ALA A 421 -9.49 11.92 3.75
CA ALA A 421 -10.58 11.44 2.90
C ALA A 421 -10.87 9.94 3.04
N PHE A 422 -10.00 9.15 3.66
CA PHE A 422 -10.26 7.73 3.97
C PHE A 422 -11.32 7.54 5.05
N ARG A 423 -11.42 8.43 6.04
CA ARG A 423 -12.39 8.37 7.14
C ARG A 423 -12.28 7.07 7.96
N PHE A 424 -11.05 6.63 8.27
CA PHE A 424 -10.80 5.39 9.02
C PHE A 424 -11.48 5.34 10.39
N ASP A 425 -11.68 6.50 11.02
CA ASP A 425 -12.36 6.63 12.31
C ASP A 425 -13.80 6.08 12.31
N GLU A 426 -14.48 6.08 11.17
CA GLU A 426 -15.83 5.51 11.05
C GLU A 426 -15.82 3.99 11.14
N TYR A 427 -14.83 3.36 10.52
CA TYR A 427 -14.61 1.93 10.64
C TYR A 427 -14.29 1.55 12.08
N HIS A 428 -13.33 2.20 12.72
CA HIS A 428 -12.94 1.90 14.10
C HIS A 428 -14.10 2.02 15.08
N ARG A 429 -14.89 3.11 14.98
CA ARG A 429 -16.07 3.29 15.84
C ARG A 429 -17.08 2.16 15.71
N ALA A 430 -17.31 1.64 14.53
CA ALA A 430 -18.23 0.54 14.30
C ALA A 430 -17.71 -0.78 14.88
N ILE A 431 -16.44 -1.11 14.62
CA ILE A 431 -15.82 -2.34 15.13
C ILE A 431 -15.72 -2.31 16.65
N ASP A 432 -15.32 -1.20 17.26
CA ASP A 432 -15.28 -1.03 18.71
C ASP A 432 -16.66 -1.20 19.35
N ALA A 433 -17.72 -0.72 18.69
CA ALA A 433 -19.08 -0.89 19.16
C ALA A 433 -19.55 -2.34 19.07
N LEU A 434 -19.13 -3.08 18.03
CA LEU A 434 -19.45 -4.48 17.84
C LEU A 434 -18.75 -5.39 18.85
N LEU A 435 -17.55 -5.03 19.25
CA LEU A 435 -16.71 -5.78 20.22
C LEU A 435 -17.08 -5.48 21.70
N LYS A 436 -17.78 -4.40 22.00
CA LYS A 436 -18.32 -4.10 23.35
C LYS A 436 -19.50 -4.99 23.72
#